data_8f6fef0f97429bf22365b5322bffd55c
#
_entry.id   8f6fef0f97429bf22365b5322bffd55c
#
_cell.length_a   1.000
_cell.length_b   1.000
_cell.length_c   1.000
_cell.angle_alpha   90.00
_cell.angle_beta   90.00
_cell.angle_gamma   90.00
#
_symmetry.space_group_name_H-M   'P 1'
#
loop_
_entity.id
_entity.type
_entity.pdbx_description
1 polymer ?
#
loop_
_entity_poly.entity_id
_entity_poly.type
_entity_poly.pdbx_seq_one_letter_code
_entity_poly.pdbx_strand_id
1 'polypeptide(L)'
;MNKKWLLSLLFVAFVSLLAACGNDEEGASDNKEQEKQEETEQAESGEQPEAPEPDLEGVPEVVASVNGTEIKKEEFETTYKGQFQQAAMQSQMTGQELDQDQLKKQIAESLVGQELLVQEANNREFTASEKEVDQTLEEYAKQQQVGSVDEFLAALKERGMSEKEVRSQVQTQVKIDKLIAEEAGDVKPSEEEIKEAYDKMKEQQESMDTEQEVPSYEEAKPTIEQQLTRQKEGQATQKLVDNLREDAEVTVNL
;
A
#
# COMPACT_ATOMS: atom_id res chain seq x y z
N MET A 1 -19.87 28.72 -3.16
CA MET A 1 -20.05 27.27 -3.03
C MET A 1 -18.73 26.63 -3.40
N ASN A 2 -17.96 26.30 -2.40
CA ASN A 2 -16.55 25.92 -2.56
C ASN A 2 -16.45 24.39 -2.72
N LYS A 3 -16.33 23.94 -3.97
CA LYS A 3 -15.85 22.59 -4.30
C LYS A 3 -14.34 22.56 -4.16
N LYS A 4 -13.87 22.47 -2.94
CA LYS A 4 -12.44 22.22 -2.66
C LYS A 4 -12.41 21.26 -1.49
N TRP A 5 -11.80 20.10 -1.74
CA TRP A 5 -11.36 19.09 -0.80
C TRP A 5 -11.99 17.72 -1.00
N LEU A 6 -11.45 17.03 -1.97
CA LEU A 6 -11.50 15.58 -2.09
C LEU A 6 -10.15 15.14 -2.63
N LEU A 7 -9.18 15.03 -1.78
CA LEU A 7 -7.85 14.52 -2.13
C LEU A 7 -7.50 13.42 -1.13
N SER A 8 -8.00 12.26 -1.42
CA SER A 8 -7.63 11.04 -0.71
C SER A 8 -6.48 10.34 -1.39
N LEU A 9 -5.44 10.14 -0.65
CA LEU A 9 -4.22 9.44 -1.05
C LEU A 9 -4.51 7.96 -1.35
N LEU A 10 -4.51 7.60 -2.61
CA LEU A 10 -4.54 6.22 -3.10
C LEU A 10 -3.15 5.81 -3.59
N PHE A 11 -2.27 5.48 -2.66
CA PHE A 11 -1.06 4.73 -2.98
C PHE A 11 -1.08 3.38 -2.28
N VAL A 12 -1.82 2.45 -2.87
CA VAL A 12 -1.72 1.02 -2.51
C VAL A 12 -0.82 0.37 -3.56
N ALA A 13 0.31 -0.14 -3.10
CA ALA A 13 1.22 -0.92 -3.91
C ALA A 13 0.52 -2.17 -4.46
N PHE A 14 0.28 -2.20 -5.76
CA PHE A 14 -0.22 -3.37 -6.48
C PHE A 14 0.98 -4.23 -6.86
N VAL A 15 1.19 -5.31 -6.13
CA VAL A 15 2.09 -6.39 -6.58
C VAL A 15 1.24 -7.39 -7.37
N SER A 16 1.31 -7.32 -8.68
CA SER A 16 0.68 -8.31 -9.57
C SER A 16 1.71 -9.35 -9.97
N LEU A 17 1.55 -10.56 -9.49
CA LEU A 17 2.23 -11.76 -9.99
C LEU A 17 1.55 -12.18 -11.30
N LEU A 18 2.21 -11.97 -12.42
CA LEU A 18 1.88 -12.59 -13.71
C LEU A 18 2.79 -13.81 -13.91
N ALA A 19 2.21 -14.99 -13.72
CA ALA A 19 2.80 -16.22 -14.27
C ALA A 19 2.36 -16.35 -15.73
N ALA A 20 3.29 -16.10 -16.64
CA ALA A 20 3.15 -16.42 -18.06
C ALA A 20 3.67 -17.84 -18.31
N CYS A 21 2.83 -18.73 -18.79
CA CYS A 21 3.28 -19.87 -19.56
C CYS A 21 2.74 -19.70 -20.99
N GLY A 22 3.65 -19.36 -21.88
CA GLY A 22 3.40 -19.50 -23.31
C GLY A 22 3.76 -20.90 -23.77
N ASN A 23 3.08 -21.40 -24.76
CA ASN A 23 3.70 -22.20 -25.82
C ASN A 23 2.84 -22.14 -27.07
N ASP A 24 3.52 -21.88 -28.19
CA ASP A 24 3.03 -21.86 -29.54
C ASP A 24 2.65 -23.30 -30.01
N GLU A 25 1.67 -23.45 -30.86
CA GLU A 25 1.82 -23.86 -32.28
C GLU A 25 0.47 -24.09 -32.96
N GLU A 26 0.47 -23.79 -34.24
CA GLU A 26 -0.57 -23.77 -35.23
C GLU A 26 -1.29 -25.13 -35.45
N GLY A 27 -2.51 -25.06 -35.96
CA GLY A 27 -3.13 -26.18 -36.64
C GLY A 27 -4.63 -26.04 -36.86
N ALA A 28 -5.00 -25.55 -38.04
CA ALA A 28 -6.36 -25.54 -38.55
C ALA A 28 -6.93 -26.95 -38.75
N SER A 29 -8.17 -27.20 -38.45
CA SER A 29 -9.15 -27.77 -39.38
C SER A 29 -10.49 -28.10 -38.74
N ASP A 30 -11.49 -27.54 -39.32
CA ASP A 30 -12.88 -27.93 -39.52
C ASP A 30 -13.27 -29.40 -39.18
N ASN A 31 -14.32 -29.65 -38.41
CA ASN A 31 -15.55 -30.31 -38.88
C ASN A 31 -16.62 -30.46 -37.79
N LYS A 32 -17.87 -30.33 -38.24
CA LYS A 32 -19.14 -30.57 -37.56
C LYS A 32 -19.30 -32.04 -37.16
N GLU A 33 -20.00 -32.34 -36.10
CA GLU A 33 -21.32 -32.96 -36.05
C GLU A 33 -21.69 -33.44 -34.63
N GLN A 34 -22.89 -33.10 -34.27
CA GLN A 34 -23.90 -33.64 -33.38
C GLN A 34 -23.71 -35.09 -32.88
N GLU A 35 -23.94 -35.36 -31.63
CA GLU A 35 -25.11 -35.98 -31.00
C GLU A 35 -24.87 -36.41 -29.53
N LYS A 36 -25.72 -35.90 -28.64
CA LYS A 36 -26.64 -36.57 -27.72
C LYS A 36 -26.15 -37.48 -26.61
N GLN A 37 -26.45 -37.01 -25.40
CA GLN A 37 -26.94 -37.69 -24.18
C GLN A 37 -26.09 -38.81 -23.57
N GLU A 38 -25.68 -38.57 -22.31
CA GLU A 38 -26.32 -39.24 -21.16
C GLU A 38 -25.85 -38.62 -19.84
N GLU A 39 -26.83 -38.46 -18.95
CA GLU A 39 -26.69 -38.09 -17.55
C GLU A 39 -25.72 -39.02 -16.83
N THR A 40 -24.81 -38.42 -16.07
CA THR A 40 -24.39 -39.02 -14.80
C THR A 40 -24.16 -37.89 -13.77
N GLU A 41 -24.85 -38.03 -12.70
CA GLU A 41 -24.97 -37.22 -11.52
C GLU A 41 -23.66 -36.89 -10.80
N GLN A 42 -23.70 -35.75 -10.12
CA GLN A 42 -23.00 -35.44 -8.90
C GLN A 42 -21.47 -35.45 -8.95
N ALA A 43 -20.93 -34.28 -9.30
CA ALA A 43 -19.78 -33.77 -8.58
C ALA A 43 -20.26 -32.60 -7.75
N GLU A 44 -20.22 -32.74 -6.43
CA GLU A 44 -20.41 -31.68 -5.47
C GLU A 44 -19.67 -30.44 -5.93
N SER A 45 -20.42 -29.39 -6.26
CA SER A 45 -19.86 -28.06 -6.29
C SER A 45 -19.48 -27.74 -4.84
N GLY A 46 -18.22 -27.97 -4.50
CA GLY A 46 -17.67 -27.37 -3.32
C GLY A 46 -17.98 -25.86 -3.42
N GLU A 47 -18.85 -25.37 -2.54
CA GLU A 47 -19.05 -23.96 -2.32
C GLU A 47 -17.67 -23.37 -2.04
N GLN A 48 -17.12 -22.71 -3.06
CA GLN A 48 -15.98 -21.84 -2.84
C GLN A 48 -16.48 -20.82 -1.83
N PRO A 49 -15.84 -20.65 -0.67
CA PRO A 49 -16.28 -19.67 0.31
C PRO A 49 -16.41 -18.33 -0.41
N GLU A 50 -17.59 -17.73 -0.37
CA GLU A 50 -17.79 -16.40 -0.94
C GLU A 50 -16.73 -15.48 -0.33
N ALA A 51 -16.01 -14.77 -1.17
CA ALA A 51 -15.01 -13.82 -0.70
C ALA A 51 -15.72 -12.81 0.22
N PRO A 52 -15.20 -12.52 1.40
CA PRO A 52 -15.84 -11.59 2.30
C PRO A 52 -16.03 -10.24 1.62
N GLU A 53 -17.19 -9.62 1.82
CA GLU A 53 -17.48 -8.29 1.32
C GLU A 53 -17.09 -7.22 2.36
N PRO A 54 -16.67 -6.02 1.91
CA PRO A 54 -16.32 -4.92 2.80
C PRO A 54 -17.56 -4.38 3.51
N ASP A 55 -17.62 -4.48 4.82
CA ASP A 55 -18.68 -3.90 5.63
C ASP A 55 -18.42 -2.41 5.91
N LEU A 56 -19.22 -1.56 5.29
CA LEU A 56 -19.19 -0.10 5.45
C LEU A 56 -20.48 0.43 6.11
N GLU A 57 -21.31 -0.47 6.64
CA GLU A 57 -22.51 -0.08 7.35
C GLU A 57 -22.17 0.66 8.65
N GLY A 58 -22.89 1.72 8.93
CA GLY A 58 -22.69 2.50 10.15
C GLY A 58 -21.48 3.47 10.14
N VAL A 59 -20.66 3.51 9.08
CA VAL A 59 -19.56 4.47 8.97
C VAL A 59 -20.11 5.90 8.90
N PRO A 60 -19.74 6.80 9.85
CA PRO A 60 -20.27 8.18 9.92
C PRO A 60 -19.70 9.06 8.78
N GLU A 61 -20.40 10.17 8.46
CA GLU A 61 -19.96 11.14 7.44
C GLU A 61 -18.58 11.77 7.77
N VAL A 62 -18.30 11.97 9.06
CA VAL A 62 -17.00 12.40 9.58
C VAL A 62 -16.45 11.26 10.42
N VAL A 63 -15.47 10.55 9.89
CA VAL A 63 -14.84 9.39 10.53
C VAL A 63 -13.89 9.80 11.64
N ALA A 64 -13.16 10.89 11.44
CA ALA A 64 -12.28 11.49 12.43
C ALA A 64 -12.11 12.99 12.19
N SER A 65 -11.58 13.70 13.16
CA SER A 65 -11.11 15.07 13.00
C SER A 65 -9.76 15.29 13.68
N VAL A 66 -8.91 16.12 13.08
CA VAL A 66 -7.58 16.46 13.56
C VAL A 66 -7.43 17.99 13.54
N ASN A 67 -7.34 18.63 14.69
CA ASN A 67 -7.23 20.10 14.82
C ASN A 67 -8.31 20.84 13.99
N GLY A 68 -9.53 20.30 13.95
CA GLY A 68 -10.65 20.86 13.20
C GLY A 68 -10.69 20.48 11.70
N THR A 69 -9.69 19.77 11.18
CA THR A 69 -9.75 19.18 9.84
C THR A 69 -10.51 17.85 9.89
N GLU A 70 -11.56 17.71 9.07
CA GLU A 70 -12.40 16.51 9.03
C GLU A 70 -11.84 15.47 8.07
N ILE A 71 -11.70 14.24 8.53
CA ILE A 71 -11.48 13.04 7.71
C ILE A 71 -12.85 12.46 7.38
N LYS A 72 -13.20 12.50 6.09
CA LYS A 72 -14.54 12.15 5.64
C LYS A 72 -14.71 10.67 5.30
N LYS A 73 -15.96 10.23 5.37
CA LYS A 73 -16.39 8.89 4.97
C LYS A 73 -15.85 8.47 3.60
N GLU A 74 -15.93 9.34 2.59
CA GLU A 74 -15.48 9.02 1.22
C GLU A 74 -13.99 8.67 1.16
N GLU A 75 -13.15 9.41 1.89
CA GLU A 75 -11.72 9.17 2.02
C GLU A 75 -11.45 7.84 2.73
N PHE A 76 -12.11 7.64 3.84
CA PHE A 76 -12.04 6.41 4.62
C PHE A 76 -12.48 5.19 3.78
N GLU A 77 -13.63 5.24 3.13
CA GLU A 77 -14.15 4.14 2.31
C GLU A 77 -13.19 3.75 1.18
N THR A 78 -12.58 4.75 0.55
CA THR A 78 -11.62 4.51 -0.52
C THR A 78 -10.40 3.74 -0.01
N THR A 79 -9.85 4.17 1.12
CA THR A 79 -8.70 3.52 1.78
C THR A 79 -9.08 2.14 2.30
N TYR A 80 -10.25 2.02 2.92
CA TYR A 80 -10.76 0.77 3.47
C TYR A 80 -10.92 -0.30 2.38
N LYS A 81 -11.59 0.02 1.25
CA LYS A 81 -11.79 -0.93 0.15
C LYS A 81 -10.47 -1.46 -0.40
N GLY A 82 -9.45 -0.59 -0.53
CA GLY A 82 -8.12 -1.00 -0.98
C GLY A 82 -7.42 -1.96 0.00
N GLN A 83 -7.42 -1.63 1.29
CA GLN A 83 -6.76 -2.46 2.31
C GLN A 83 -7.55 -3.73 2.61
N PHE A 84 -8.88 -3.67 2.56
CA PHE A 84 -9.75 -4.83 2.76
C PHE A 84 -9.43 -5.95 1.75
N GLN A 85 -9.26 -5.64 0.47
CA GLN A 85 -8.93 -6.64 -0.54
C GLN A 85 -7.63 -7.38 -0.19
N GLN A 86 -6.61 -6.66 0.25
CA GLN A 86 -5.34 -7.26 0.65
C GLN A 86 -5.47 -8.10 1.92
N ALA A 87 -6.18 -7.58 2.93
CA ALA A 87 -6.42 -8.27 4.19
C ALA A 87 -7.28 -9.54 4.00
N ALA A 88 -8.32 -9.48 3.15
CA ALA A 88 -9.15 -10.62 2.80
C ALA A 88 -8.36 -11.72 2.09
N MET A 89 -7.47 -11.34 1.18
CA MET A 89 -6.59 -12.29 0.49
C MET A 89 -5.64 -12.98 1.47
N GLN A 90 -5.07 -12.23 2.40
CA GLN A 90 -4.20 -12.77 3.46
C GLN A 90 -4.97 -13.69 4.42
N SER A 91 -6.18 -13.30 4.82
CA SER A 91 -7.09 -14.10 5.65
C SER A 91 -7.37 -15.48 5.00
N GLN A 92 -7.68 -15.51 3.71
CA GLN A 92 -7.87 -16.74 2.97
C GLN A 92 -6.61 -17.63 2.94
N MET A 93 -5.43 -17.03 2.81
CA MET A 93 -4.16 -17.78 2.78
C MET A 93 -3.80 -18.35 4.17
N THR A 94 -4.10 -17.63 5.25
CA THR A 94 -3.75 -18.02 6.62
C THR A 94 -4.85 -18.85 7.31
N GLY A 95 -6.06 -18.85 6.77
CA GLY A 95 -7.24 -19.46 7.40
C GLY A 95 -7.73 -18.70 8.65
N GLN A 96 -7.26 -17.47 8.86
CA GLN A 96 -7.70 -16.61 9.97
C GLN A 96 -8.84 -15.72 9.50
N GLU A 97 -9.88 -15.58 10.32
CA GLU A 97 -10.99 -14.68 10.03
C GLU A 97 -10.55 -13.22 10.09
N LEU A 98 -10.98 -12.42 9.11
CA LEU A 98 -10.67 -10.99 9.06
C LEU A 98 -11.58 -10.21 10.01
N ASP A 99 -10.99 -9.61 11.05
CA ASP A 99 -11.69 -8.66 11.93
C ASP A 99 -11.84 -7.30 11.23
N GLN A 100 -13.00 -7.08 10.62
CA GLN A 100 -13.28 -5.85 9.88
C GLN A 100 -13.38 -4.61 10.79
N ASP A 101 -13.82 -4.76 12.03
CA ASP A 101 -13.92 -3.63 12.97
C ASP A 101 -12.53 -3.20 13.43
N GLN A 102 -11.62 -4.14 13.63
CA GLN A 102 -10.22 -3.82 13.90
C GLN A 102 -9.57 -3.14 12.69
N LEU A 103 -9.83 -3.62 11.48
CA LEU A 103 -9.34 -3.03 10.25
C LEU A 103 -9.86 -1.59 10.07
N LYS A 104 -11.16 -1.34 10.30
CA LYS A 104 -11.75 0.01 10.26
C LYS A 104 -11.01 0.96 11.20
N LYS A 105 -10.78 0.55 12.44
CA LYS A 105 -10.06 1.35 13.45
C LYS A 105 -8.63 1.64 13.03
N GLN A 106 -7.89 0.64 12.55
CA GLN A 106 -6.52 0.81 12.08
C GLN A 106 -6.42 1.82 10.93
N ILE A 107 -7.38 1.78 10.01
CA ILE A 107 -7.42 2.71 8.87
C ILE A 107 -7.73 4.12 9.34
N ALA A 108 -8.71 4.30 10.23
CA ALA A 108 -9.00 5.63 10.78
C ALA A 108 -7.78 6.23 11.51
N GLU A 109 -7.09 5.44 12.32
CA GLU A 109 -5.87 5.85 13.01
C GLU A 109 -4.73 6.19 12.01
N SER A 110 -4.61 5.43 10.94
CA SER A 110 -3.64 5.71 9.87
C SER A 110 -3.94 7.04 9.17
N LEU A 111 -5.21 7.33 8.88
CA LEU A 111 -5.63 8.59 8.27
C LEU A 111 -5.40 9.78 9.22
N VAL A 112 -5.66 9.61 10.52
CA VAL A 112 -5.32 10.61 11.54
C VAL A 112 -3.83 10.88 11.55
N GLY A 113 -2.99 9.84 11.58
CA GLY A 113 -1.54 9.99 11.55
C GLY A 113 -1.04 10.71 10.30
N GLN A 114 -1.63 10.41 9.15
CA GLN A 114 -1.32 11.07 7.90
C GLN A 114 -1.69 12.56 7.91
N GLU A 115 -2.88 12.91 8.41
CA GLU A 115 -3.30 14.31 8.53
C GLU A 115 -2.39 15.10 9.48
N LEU A 116 -1.96 14.49 10.59
CA LEU A 116 -0.98 15.09 11.49
C LEU A 116 0.34 15.42 10.78
N LEU A 117 0.87 14.49 9.97
CA LEU A 117 2.09 14.73 9.19
C LEU A 117 1.91 15.82 8.13
N VAL A 118 0.75 15.87 7.46
CA VAL A 118 0.42 16.92 6.49
C VAL A 118 0.40 18.29 7.15
N GLN A 119 -0.26 18.40 8.30
CA GLN A 119 -0.32 19.65 9.06
C GLN A 119 1.06 20.09 9.52
N GLU A 120 1.85 19.18 10.07
CA GLU A 120 3.20 19.49 10.54
C GLU A 120 4.14 19.89 9.40
N ALA A 121 4.10 19.18 8.26
CA ALA A 121 4.89 19.54 7.09
C ALA A 121 4.54 20.94 6.55
N ASN A 122 3.27 21.33 6.65
CA ASN A 122 2.83 22.69 6.30
C ASN A 122 3.23 23.71 7.37
N ASN A 123 3.13 23.39 8.66
CA ASN A 123 3.53 24.26 9.76
C ASN A 123 5.02 24.60 9.74
N ARG A 124 5.86 23.64 9.37
CA ARG A 124 7.31 23.84 9.20
C ARG A 124 7.70 24.43 7.85
N GLU A 125 6.71 24.84 7.04
CA GLU A 125 6.89 25.48 5.73
C GLU A 125 7.73 24.67 4.75
N PHE A 126 7.70 23.31 4.83
CA PHE A 126 8.33 22.48 3.84
C PHE A 126 7.75 22.73 2.44
N THR A 127 8.62 22.85 1.46
CA THR A 127 8.25 23.10 0.05
C THR A 127 8.65 21.93 -0.81
N ALA A 128 7.89 21.68 -1.87
CA ALA A 128 8.23 20.75 -2.91
C ALA A 128 8.36 21.54 -4.24
N SER A 129 9.53 21.47 -4.85
CA SER A 129 9.77 22.06 -6.16
C SER A 129 9.16 21.19 -7.26
N GLU A 130 8.84 21.77 -8.42
CA GLU A 130 8.39 21.05 -9.61
C GLU A 130 9.33 19.88 -9.97
N LYS A 131 10.64 20.12 -9.85
CA LYS A 131 11.65 19.10 -10.14
C LYS A 131 11.52 17.89 -9.20
N GLU A 132 11.29 18.11 -7.91
CA GLU A 132 11.11 17.02 -6.94
C GLU A 132 9.81 16.25 -7.20
N VAL A 133 8.74 16.98 -7.54
CA VAL A 133 7.47 16.36 -7.94
C VAL A 133 7.65 15.50 -9.18
N ASP A 134 8.35 15.98 -10.21
CA ASP A 134 8.62 15.23 -11.43
C ASP A 134 9.48 13.98 -11.15
N GLN A 135 10.51 14.09 -10.32
CA GLN A 135 11.35 12.96 -9.91
C GLN A 135 10.54 11.88 -9.16
N THR A 136 9.69 12.28 -8.24
CA THR A 136 8.81 11.35 -7.52
C THR A 136 7.82 10.66 -8.47
N LEU A 137 7.25 11.41 -9.44
CA LEU A 137 6.38 10.82 -10.47
C LEU A 137 7.13 9.80 -11.34
N GLU A 138 8.40 10.07 -11.69
CA GLU A 138 9.24 9.12 -12.41
C GLU A 138 9.50 7.85 -11.59
N GLU A 139 9.74 7.97 -10.29
CA GLU A 139 9.91 6.83 -9.39
C GLU A 139 8.65 5.99 -9.30
N TYR A 140 7.48 6.61 -9.19
CA TYR A 140 6.20 5.90 -9.20
C TYR A 140 5.92 5.18 -10.51
N ALA A 141 6.19 5.83 -11.65
CA ALA A 141 6.06 5.18 -12.96
C ALA A 141 6.96 3.94 -13.06
N LYS A 142 8.22 4.04 -12.60
CA LYS A 142 9.17 2.90 -12.57
C LYS A 142 8.69 1.78 -11.64
N GLN A 143 8.20 2.10 -10.45
CA GLN A 143 7.67 1.11 -9.50
C GLN A 143 6.46 0.36 -10.06
N GLN A 144 5.60 1.07 -10.80
CA GLN A 144 4.44 0.48 -11.48
C GLN A 144 4.79 -0.18 -12.81
N GLN A 145 6.08 -0.24 -13.19
CA GLN A 145 6.57 -0.79 -14.46
C GLN A 145 5.93 -0.13 -15.69
N VAL A 146 5.56 1.14 -15.57
CA VAL A 146 5.01 1.96 -16.64
C VAL A 146 6.15 2.68 -17.35
N GLY A 147 6.08 2.79 -18.69
CA GLY A 147 7.19 3.26 -19.52
C GLY A 147 7.52 4.75 -19.36
N SER A 148 6.57 5.58 -18.91
CA SER A 148 6.75 7.02 -18.74
C SER A 148 5.79 7.64 -17.73
N VAL A 149 6.11 8.85 -17.26
CA VAL A 149 5.22 9.65 -16.39
C VAL A 149 3.90 9.96 -17.11
N ASP A 150 3.94 10.23 -18.42
CA ASP A 150 2.73 10.53 -19.19
C ASP A 150 1.77 9.33 -19.24
N GLU A 151 2.30 8.12 -19.44
CA GLU A 151 1.51 6.90 -19.40
C GLU A 151 0.95 6.62 -18.00
N PHE A 152 1.75 6.87 -16.96
CA PHE A 152 1.30 6.75 -15.55
C PHE A 152 0.16 7.73 -15.26
N LEU A 153 0.30 9.00 -15.63
CA LEU A 153 -0.75 10.01 -15.45
C LEU A 153 -2.01 9.69 -16.27
N ALA A 154 -1.85 9.16 -17.51
CA ALA A 154 -2.97 8.72 -18.33
C ALA A 154 -3.75 7.58 -17.67
N ALA A 155 -3.07 6.57 -17.12
CA ALA A 155 -3.71 5.48 -16.40
C ALA A 155 -4.47 5.96 -15.14
N LEU A 156 -3.92 6.94 -14.40
CA LEU A 156 -4.60 7.54 -13.26
C LEU A 156 -5.81 8.38 -13.69
N LYS A 157 -5.73 9.06 -14.84
CA LYS A 157 -6.85 9.81 -15.40
C LYS A 157 -8.03 8.92 -15.80
N GLU A 158 -7.76 7.73 -16.34
CA GLU A 158 -8.80 6.73 -16.63
C GLU A 158 -9.52 6.25 -15.35
N ARG A 159 -8.83 6.32 -14.22
CA ARG A 159 -9.39 6.02 -12.88
C ARG A 159 -10.07 7.24 -12.22
N GLY A 160 -10.20 8.37 -12.95
CA GLY A 160 -10.90 9.57 -12.49
C GLY A 160 -10.04 10.61 -11.79
N MET A 161 -8.72 10.42 -11.68
CA MET A 161 -7.81 11.40 -11.08
C MET A 161 -7.24 12.34 -12.14
N SER A 162 -7.40 13.64 -11.96
CA SER A 162 -6.78 14.62 -12.85
C SER A 162 -5.28 14.74 -12.57
N GLU A 163 -4.50 15.08 -13.59
CA GLU A 163 -3.05 15.35 -13.44
C GLU A 163 -2.76 16.36 -12.33
N LYS A 164 -3.57 17.42 -12.23
CA LYS A 164 -3.43 18.44 -11.17
C LYS A 164 -3.59 17.86 -9.78
N GLU A 165 -4.54 16.96 -9.60
CA GLU A 165 -4.77 16.27 -8.32
C GLU A 165 -3.59 15.37 -7.99
N VAL A 166 -3.13 14.57 -8.95
CA VAL A 166 -1.97 13.69 -8.78
C VAL A 166 -0.72 14.50 -8.39
N ARG A 167 -0.41 15.58 -9.12
CA ARG A 167 0.73 16.45 -8.81
C ARG A 167 0.60 17.10 -7.42
N SER A 168 -0.60 17.51 -7.03
CA SER A 168 -0.83 18.08 -5.69
C SER A 168 -0.60 17.04 -4.58
N GLN A 169 -1.01 15.78 -4.79
CA GLN A 169 -0.76 14.69 -3.86
C GLN A 169 0.74 14.39 -3.74
N VAL A 170 1.42 14.29 -4.88
CA VAL A 170 2.88 14.08 -4.91
C VAL A 170 3.61 15.25 -4.23
N GLN A 171 3.16 16.49 -4.44
CA GLN A 171 3.71 17.65 -3.74
C GLN A 171 3.58 17.54 -2.23
N THR A 172 2.43 17.08 -1.75
CA THR A 172 2.20 16.84 -0.31
C THR A 172 3.10 15.72 0.19
N GLN A 173 3.21 14.62 -0.56
CA GLN A 173 4.10 13.50 -0.20
C GLN A 173 5.56 13.93 -0.09
N VAL A 174 6.08 14.69 -1.06
CA VAL A 174 7.46 15.23 -1.01
C VAL A 174 7.70 16.08 0.24
N LYS A 175 6.71 16.86 0.68
CA LYS A 175 6.84 17.64 1.92
C LYS A 175 6.90 16.74 3.15
N ILE A 176 6.06 15.69 3.21
CA ILE A 176 6.05 14.70 4.29
C ILE A 176 7.39 13.94 4.32
N ASP A 177 7.89 13.52 3.16
CA ASP A 177 9.16 12.81 3.07
C ASP A 177 10.33 13.66 3.59
N LYS A 178 10.32 14.96 3.31
CA LYS A 178 11.30 15.91 3.87
C LYS A 178 11.17 16.06 5.37
N LEU A 179 9.95 16.14 5.88
CA LEU A 179 9.69 16.18 7.33
C LEU A 179 10.21 14.92 8.01
N ILE A 180 9.90 13.75 7.45
CA ILE A 180 10.37 12.47 7.99
C ILE A 180 11.90 12.39 7.94
N ALA A 181 12.51 12.78 6.83
CA ALA A 181 13.96 12.79 6.70
C ALA A 181 14.66 13.71 7.71
N GLU A 182 14.05 14.87 8.01
CA GLU A 182 14.56 15.79 9.05
C GLU A 182 14.45 15.16 10.45
N GLU A 183 13.31 14.55 10.78
CA GLU A 183 13.08 13.92 12.10
C GLU A 183 13.88 12.61 12.28
N ALA A 184 14.01 11.83 11.23
CA ALA A 184 14.74 10.58 11.28
C ALA A 184 16.27 10.79 11.37
N GLY A 185 16.77 11.90 10.83
CA GLY A 185 18.19 12.20 10.80
C GLY A 185 18.99 11.15 10.02
N ASP A 186 20.13 10.69 10.56
CA ASP A 186 20.93 9.66 9.94
C ASP A 186 20.36 8.25 10.23
N VAL A 187 19.59 7.74 9.28
CA VAL A 187 18.99 6.41 9.36
C VAL A 187 19.85 5.30 8.76
N LYS A 188 21.04 5.65 8.26
CA LYS A 188 21.95 4.66 7.68
C LYS A 188 22.30 3.60 8.72
N PRO A 189 22.05 2.30 8.43
CA PRO A 189 22.44 1.25 9.35
C PRO A 189 23.96 1.07 9.40
N SER A 190 24.46 0.78 10.58
CA SER A 190 25.87 0.43 10.77
C SER A 190 26.17 -0.96 10.19
N GLU A 191 27.42 -1.22 9.89
CA GLU A 191 27.88 -2.55 9.45
C GLU A 191 27.55 -3.65 10.48
N GLU A 192 27.53 -3.32 11.76
CA GLU A 192 27.16 -4.24 12.84
C GLU A 192 25.66 -4.61 12.77
N GLU A 193 24.79 -3.63 12.59
CA GLU A 193 23.34 -3.86 12.42
C GLU A 193 23.04 -4.70 11.18
N ILE A 194 23.75 -4.42 10.06
CA ILE A 194 23.57 -5.19 8.82
C ILE A 194 23.99 -6.64 9.02
N LYS A 195 25.12 -6.85 9.69
CA LYS A 195 25.63 -8.20 9.98
C LYS A 195 24.71 -8.96 10.93
N GLU A 196 24.21 -8.31 11.98
CA GLU A 196 23.26 -8.93 12.91
C GLU A 196 21.95 -9.32 12.21
N ALA A 197 21.45 -8.47 11.31
CA ALA A 197 20.26 -8.78 10.51
C ALA A 197 20.50 -9.95 9.54
N TYR A 198 21.70 -10.03 8.94
CA TYR A 198 22.10 -11.15 8.09
C TYR A 198 22.18 -12.46 8.87
N ASP A 199 22.80 -12.45 10.06
CA ASP A 199 22.92 -13.63 10.92
C ASP A 199 21.52 -14.15 11.34
N LYS A 200 20.60 -13.25 11.71
CA LYS A 200 19.19 -13.59 11.98
C LYS A 200 18.47 -14.19 10.78
N MET A 201 18.65 -13.61 9.60
CA MET A 201 18.07 -14.12 8.36
C MET A 201 18.55 -15.56 8.08
N LYS A 202 19.87 -15.80 8.28
CA LYS A 202 20.48 -17.12 8.12
C LYS A 202 19.91 -18.14 9.11
N GLU A 203 19.81 -17.79 10.39
CA GLU A 203 19.22 -18.65 11.42
C GLU A 203 17.74 -18.99 11.12
N GLN A 204 16.96 -18.02 10.65
CA GLN A 204 15.57 -18.24 10.24
C GLN A 204 15.47 -19.23 9.07
N GLN A 205 16.31 -19.06 8.06
CA GLN A 205 16.28 -19.93 6.89
C GLN A 205 16.75 -21.35 7.23
N GLU A 206 17.77 -21.50 8.06
CA GLU A 206 18.22 -22.81 8.57
C GLU A 206 17.12 -23.51 9.40
N SER A 207 16.28 -22.74 10.12
CA SER A 207 15.19 -23.30 10.93
C SER A 207 13.99 -23.75 10.11
N MET A 208 13.80 -23.24 8.88
CA MET A 208 12.69 -23.59 7.99
C MET A 208 12.92 -24.86 7.18
N ASP A 209 14.09 -25.51 7.30
CA ASP A 209 14.46 -26.75 6.57
C ASP A 209 14.18 -26.67 5.06
N THR A 210 14.39 -25.50 4.47
CA THR A 210 14.20 -25.26 3.03
C THR A 210 15.50 -25.57 2.29
N GLU A 211 15.40 -26.22 1.12
CA GLU A 211 16.54 -26.49 0.24
C GLU A 211 17.12 -25.22 -0.42
N GLN A 212 16.60 -24.04 -0.11
CA GLN A 212 17.11 -22.78 -0.63
C GLN A 212 18.42 -22.39 0.07
N GLU A 213 19.47 -22.20 -0.73
CA GLU A 213 20.75 -21.70 -0.21
C GLU A 213 20.59 -20.26 0.28
N VAL A 214 21.14 -19.98 1.48
CA VAL A 214 21.22 -18.61 2.00
C VAL A 214 22.15 -17.80 1.11
N PRO A 215 21.74 -16.63 0.58
CA PRO A 215 22.64 -15.79 -0.20
C PRO A 215 23.85 -15.38 0.63
N SER A 216 24.96 -15.15 -0.02
CA SER A 216 26.15 -14.65 0.67
C SER A 216 25.91 -13.27 1.30
N TYR A 217 26.72 -12.92 2.31
CA TYR A 217 26.60 -11.60 2.98
C TYR A 217 26.65 -10.44 1.98
N GLU A 218 27.57 -10.49 1.03
CA GLU A 218 27.75 -9.43 0.03
C GLU A 218 26.53 -9.29 -0.90
N GLU A 219 25.85 -10.39 -1.23
CA GLU A 219 24.63 -10.36 -2.04
C GLU A 219 23.42 -9.88 -1.25
N ALA A 220 23.31 -10.25 0.03
CA ALA A 220 22.20 -9.88 0.90
C ALA A 220 22.34 -8.44 1.44
N LYS A 221 23.57 -7.94 1.62
CA LYS A 221 23.86 -6.65 2.25
C LYS A 221 23.06 -5.47 1.69
N PRO A 222 22.94 -5.22 0.37
CA PRO A 222 22.17 -4.09 -0.14
C PRO A 222 20.68 -4.16 0.24
N THR A 223 20.11 -5.35 0.22
CA THR A 223 18.71 -5.57 0.58
C THR A 223 18.47 -5.35 2.07
N ILE A 224 19.36 -5.86 2.91
CA ILE A 224 19.32 -5.70 4.36
C ILE A 224 19.49 -4.22 4.73
N GLU A 225 20.47 -3.53 4.13
CA GLU A 225 20.68 -2.09 4.33
C GLU A 225 19.40 -1.30 4.02
N GLN A 226 18.77 -1.57 2.89
CA GLN A 226 17.53 -0.93 2.50
C GLN A 226 16.37 -1.26 3.47
N GLN A 227 16.28 -2.50 3.93
CA GLN A 227 15.24 -2.91 4.88
C GLN A 227 15.43 -2.23 6.24
N LEU A 228 16.63 -2.19 6.77
CA LEU A 228 16.94 -1.53 8.04
C LEU A 228 16.73 -0.01 7.97
N THR A 229 17.09 0.62 6.84
CA THR A 229 16.83 2.04 6.60
C THR A 229 15.33 2.31 6.67
N ARG A 230 14.52 1.56 5.92
CA ARG A 230 13.05 1.70 5.97
C ARG A 230 12.46 1.44 7.36
N GLN A 231 13.03 0.49 8.10
CA GLN A 231 12.58 0.23 9.47
C GLN A 231 12.87 1.42 10.40
N LYS A 232 14.05 2.04 10.30
CA LYS A 232 14.42 3.23 11.08
C LYS A 232 13.56 4.43 10.72
N GLU A 233 13.31 4.66 9.43
CA GLU A 233 12.40 5.71 8.95
C GLU A 233 10.97 5.49 9.47
N GLY A 234 10.46 4.26 9.41
CA GLY A 234 9.16 3.91 9.95
C GLY A 234 9.05 4.14 11.46
N GLN A 235 10.09 3.79 12.23
CA GLN A 235 10.15 4.06 13.67
C GLN A 235 10.18 5.56 13.98
N ALA A 236 10.94 6.34 13.21
CA ALA A 236 10.98 7.79 13.36
C ALA A 236 9.62 8.42 13.03
N THR A 237 8.99 7.97 11.94
CA THR A 237 7.64 8.40 11.55
C THR A 237 6.62 8.10 12.64
N GLN A 238 6.61 6.88 13.18
CA GLN A 238 5.69 6.51 14.25
C GLN A 238 5.89 7.39 15.47
N LYS A 239 7.13 7.58 15.90
CA LYS A 239 7.45 8.43 17.03
C LYS A 239 7.02 9.88 16.80
N LEU A 240 7.21 10.41 15.59
CA LEU A 240 6.74 11.75 15.23
C LEU A 240 5.23 11.84 15.32
N VAL A 241 4.49 10.87 14.73
CA VAL A 241 3.03 10.84 14.81
C VAL A 241 2.54 10.77 16.24
N ASP A 242 3.15 9.92 17.08
CA ASP A 242 2.78 9.81 18.49
C ASP A 242 2.97 11.15 19.23
N ASN A 243 4.09 11.84 19.02
CA ASN A 243 4.35 13.16 19.59
C ASN A 243 3.34 14.22 19.10
N LEU A 244 3.08 14.26 17.78
CA LEU A 244 2.11 15.20 17.21
C LEU A 244 0.70 14.96 17.74
N ARG A 245 0.35 13.70 17.99
CA ARG A 245 -0.95 13.33 18.53
C ARG A 245 -1.16 13.78 19.97
N GLU A 246 -0.10 13.82 20.79
CA GLU A 246 -0.17 14.30 22.18
C GLU A 246 -0.58 15.78 22.25
N ASP A 247 -0.16 16.58 21.27
CA ASP A 247 -0.42 18.02 21.21
C ASP A 247 -1.65 18.39 20.36
N ALA A 248 -2.24 17.43 19.63
CA ALA A 248 -3.35 17.67 18.72
C ALA A 248 -4.72 17.39 19.33
N GLU A 249 -5.73 18.13 18.88
CA GLU A 249 -7.14 17.82 19.14
C GLU A 249 -7.62 16.77 18.14
N VAL A 250 -7.68 15.50 18.57
CA VAL A 250 -8.08 14.36 17.74
C VAL A 250 -9.37 13.75 18.26
N THR A 251 -10.33 13.54 17.35
CA THR A 251 -11.57 12.79 17.62
C THR A 251 -11.73 11.70 16.56
N VAL A 252 -12.01 10.47 16.99
CA VAL A 252 -12.35 9.35 16.11
C VAL A 252 -13.78 8.91 16.43
N ASN A 253 -14.62 8.79 15.38
CA ASN A 253 -16.08 8.54 15.49
C ASN A 253 -16.50 7.12 15.06
N LEU A 254 -15.56 6.21 14.85
CA LEU A 254 -15.81 4.80 14.49
C LEU A 254 -16.10 3.93 15.71
#